data_bceef51b295be04b8443b52716c79404
#
_entry.id   bceef51b295be04b8443b52716c79404
#
_cell.length_a   1.000
_cell.length_b   1.000
_cell.length_c   1.000
_cell.angle_alpha   90.00
_cell.angle_beta   90.00
_cell.angle_gamma   90.00
#
_symmetry.space_group_name_H-M   'P 1'
#
loop_
_entity.id
_entity.type
_entity.pdbx_description
1 polymer ?
#
loop_
_entity_poly.entity_id
_entity_poly.type
_entity_poly.pdbx_seq_one_letter_code
_entity_poly.pdbx_strand_id
1 'polypeptide(L)'
;IWPRDWSSDVCSSDLGVPVKKGDKYNLYFMLKSDADVSFIASLESEDGASLGRCNIAVQQSSGYRRYDCELTAVDTDFKGRFSLCCDSDCTVTLGFISLMPEKTFKGHGLREDLAMMLKNTHAKFIRFPGGCVVEGINEQNALSFSRTIGPVWERPSSQLMWHYRTTNGLGFHEFLQLCEDLEMEAMYVCNCGMSCQA
;
A
#
# COMPACT_ATOMS: atom_id res chain seq x y z
N ILE A 1 10.44 16.13 4.53
CA ILE A 1 9.93 16.79 3.31
C ILE A 1 9.65 15.66 2.33
N TRP A 2 8.39 15.32 2.14
CA TRP A 2 7.97 14.41 1.07
C TRP A 2 8.18 15.15 -0.25
N PRO A 3 8.83 14.56 -1.25
CA PRO A 3 8.82 15.14 -2.58
C PRO A 3 7.35 15.34 -3.00
N ARG A 4 7.00 16.50 -3.52
CA ARG A 4 5.64 16.82 -4.01
C ARG A 4 5.14 15.85 -5.09
N ASP A 5 6.01 15.01 -5.60
CA ASP A 5 5.73 14.09 -6.70
C ASP A 5 5.05 12.78 -6.30
N TRP A 6 4.79 12.55 -5.01
CA TRP A 6 4.07 11.36 -4.58
C TRP A 6 2.58 11.40 -4.95
N SER A 7 2.07 12.60 -5.20
CA SER A 7 0.66 12.81 -5.58
C SER A 7 0.39 12.69 -7.08
N SER A 8 1.42 12.82 -7.94
CA SER A 8 1.21 12.86 -9.40
C SER A 8 1.24 11.50 -10.09
N ASP A 9 1.86 10.49 -9.47
CA ASP A 9 2.13 9.22 -10.14
C ASP A 9 1.32 8.01 -9.63
N VAL A 10 0.50 8.19 -8.60
CA VAL A 10 -0.40 7.15 -8.12
C VAL A 10 -1.82 7.54 -8.48
N CYS A 11 -2.41 6.84 -9.42
CA CYS A 11 -3.80 7.01 -9.87
C CYS A 11 -4.86 7.09 -8.74
N SER A 12 -4.50 6.75 -7.51
CA SER A 12 -5.37 6.85 -6.35
C SER A 12 -5.45 8.25 -5.75
N SER A 13 -4.48 9.15 -6.01
CA SER A 13 -4.45 10.47 -5.40
C SER A 13 -5.49 11.42 -5.99
N ASP A 14 -5.75 11.29 -7.28
CA ASP A 14 -6.74 12.13 -7.98
C ASP A 14 -8.17 11.61 -7.80
N LEU A 15 -8.31 10.33 -7.47
CA LEU A 15 -9.59 9.65 -7.27
C LEU A 15 -10.03 9.62 -5.80
N GLY A 16 -9.11 9.90 -4.87
CA GLY A 16 -9.36 9.84 -3.44
C GLY A 16 -9.36 8.41 -2.86
N VAL A 17 -9.64 8.33 -1.57
CA VAL A 17 -9.83 7.08 -0.83
C VAL A 17 -11.33 6.81 -0.72
N PRO A 18 -11.86 5.73 -1.31
CA PRO A 18 -13.26 5.41 -1.17
C PRO A 18 -13.58 5.01 0.27
N VAL A 19 -14.36 5.83 0.94
CA VAL A 19 -14.82 5.62 2.31
C VAL A 19 -16.30 5.30 2.28
N LYS A 20 -16.71 4.24 2.99
CA LYS A 20 -18.12 3.84 3.08
C LYS A 20 -18.54 3.77 4.54
N LYS A 21 -19.66 4.37 4.84
CA LYS A 21 -20.25 4.40 6.19
C LYS A 21 -20.35 2.99 6.80
N GLY A 22 -19.85 2.86 8.02
CA GLY A 22 -19.83 1.62 8.77
C GLY A 22 -18.64 0.70 8.46
N ASP A 23 -17.88 0.95 7.40
CA ASP A 23 -16.68 0.19 7.13
C ASP A 23 -15.56 0.61 8.09
N LYS A 24 -14.70 -0.35 8.40
CA LYS A 24 -13.51 -0.18 9.21
C LYS A 24 -12.27 -0.24 8.34
N TYR A 25 -11.28 0.55 8.73
CA TYR A 25 -10.00 0.67 8.02
C TYR A 25 -8.86 0.46 9.02
N ASN A 26 -8.00 -0.48 8.74
CA ASN A 26 -6.80 -0.76 9.50
C ASN A 26 -5.67 0.12 8.99
N LEU A 27 -5.24 1.05 9.83
CA LEU A 27 -4.08 1.88 9.60
C LEU A 27 -2.89 1.31 10.37
N TYR A 28 -1.74 1.17 9.73
CA TYR A 28 -0.48 1.11 10.44
C TYR A 28 0.59 1.93 9.72
N PHE A 29 1.55 2.41 10.50
CA PHE A 29 2.69 3.13 9.95
C PHE A 29 3.95 2.89 10.76
N MET A 30 5.10 3.03 10.08
CA MET A 30 6.42 2.96 10.68
C MET A 30 6.94 4.37 10.86
N LEU A 31 7.26 4.76 12.09
CA LEU A 31 7.68 6.12 12.42
C LEU A 31 8.77 6.11 13.48
N LYS A 32 9.69 7.08 13.39
CA LYS A 32 10.59 7.49 14.47
C LYS A 32 10.40 8.96 14.76
N SER A 33 10.52 9.35 16.04
CA SER A 33 10.31 10.72 16.51
C SER A 33 11.39 11.11 17.51
N ASP A 34 11.77 12.38 17.51
CA ASP A 34 12.71 12.96 18.47
C ASP A 34 12.03 13.34 19.80
N ALA A 35 10.70 13.27 19.89
CA ALA A 35 9.91 13.57 21.09
C ALA A 35 8.70 12.65 21.22
N ASP A 36 8.12 12.58 22.43
CA ASP A 36 6.80 12.00 22.65
C ASP A 36 5.75 12.98 22.12
N VAL A 37 4.91 12.50 21.21
CA VAL A 37 3.90 13.34 20.52
C VAL A 37 2.62 12.56 20.29
N SER A 38 1.52 13.27 20.03
CA SER A 38 0.25 12.68 19.64
C SER A 38 -0.04 12.95 18.16
N PHE A 39 -0.44 11.91 17.45
CA PHE A 39 -0.91 12.01 16.09
C PHE A 39 -2.42 11.82 16.03
N ILE A 40 -3.04 12.55 15.13
CA ILE A 40 -4.43 12.35 14.72
C ILE A 40 -4.41 11.82 13.30
N ALA A 41 -4.87 10.57 13.15
CA ALA A 41 -5.17 10.00 11.85
C ALA A 41 -6.64 10.23 11.54
N SER A 42 -6.99 10.76 10.38
CA SER A 42 -8.37 10.97 9.99
C SER A 42 -8.66 10.58 8.55
N LEU A 43 -9.89 10.11 8.35
CA LEU A 43 -10.52 10.05 7.05
C LEU A 43 -11.41 11.29 6.92
N GLU A 44 -11.28 11.98 5.81
CA GLU A 44 -11.98 13.24 5.56
C GLU A 44 -12.69 13.15 4.20
N SER A 45 -13.82 13.82 4.07
CA SER A 45 -14.51 13.98 2.80
C SER A 45 -13.76 14.96 1.88
N GLU A 46 -14.17 15.06 0.62
CA GLU A 46 -13.59 16.00 -0.35
C GLU A 46 -13.66 17.45 0.14
N ASP A 47 -14.70 17.82 0.86
CA ASP A 47 -14.92 19.15 1.44
C ASP A 47 -14.31 19.34 2.85
N GLY A 48 -13.62 18.31 3.38
CA GLY A 48 -12.89 18.38 4.64
C GLY A 48 -13.69 17.98 5.89
N ALA A 49 -14.92 17.48 5.75
CA ALA A 49 -15.65 16.94 6.89
C ALA A 49 -15.04 15.62 7.39
N SER A 50 -15.01 15.42 8.71
CA SER A 50 -14.45 14.20 9.31
C SER A 50 -15.35 12.99 9.05
N LEU A 51 -14.82 11.98 8.39
CA LEU A 51 -15.46 10.69 8.16
C LEU A 51 -15.04 9.62 9.19
N GLY A 52 -13.97 9.87 9.92
CA GLY A 52 -13.48 8.97 10.97
C GLY A 52 -12.12 9.44 11.46
N ARG A 53 -11.81 9.24 12.73
CA ARG A 53 -10.55 9.67 13.33
C ARG A 53 -10.07 8.75 14.43
N CYS A 54 -8.76 8.71 14.62
CA CYS A 54 -8.09 8.00 15.70
C CYS A 54 -6.93 8.83 16.24
N ASN A 55 -6.73 8.83 17.56
CA ASN A 55 -5.59 9.44 18.22
C ASN A 55 -4.53 8.37 18.51
N ILE A 56 -3.28 8.66 18.22
CA ILE A 56 -2.18 7.71 18.32
C ILE A 56 -1.05 8.37 19.12
N ALA A 57 -0.78 7.83 20.31
CA ALA A 57 0.38 8.26 21.11
C ALA A 57 1.66 7.66 20.53
N VAL A 58 2.60 8.52 20.17
CA VAL A 58 3.90 8.15 19.61
C VAL A 58 4.97 8.45 20.65
N GLN A 59 5.80 7.48 20.96
CA GLN A 59 6.91 7.62 21.88
C GLN A 59 8.20 7.99 21.15
N GLN A 60 9.01 8.79 21.78
CA GLN A 60 10.37 9.12 21.31
C GLN A 60 11.14 7.82 20.97
N SER A 61 11.74 7.80 19.79
CA SER A 61 12.54 6.66 19.34
C SER A 61 13.52 7.04 18.24
N SER A 62 14.76 6.61 18.35
CA SER A 62 15.76 6.73 17.28
C SER A 62 15.59 5.72 16.16
N GLY A 63 14.85 4.62 16.42
CA GLY A 63 14.52 3.59 15.44
C GLY A 63 13.06 3.64 15.04
N TYR A 64 12.75 3.05 13.89
CA TYR A 64 11.37 2.92 13.46
C TYR A 64 10.59 2.00 14.41
N ARG A 65 9.41 2.46 14.82
CA ARG A 65 8.40 1.68 15.54
C ARG A 65 7.13 1.61 14.74
N ARG A 66 6.41 0.52 14.88
CA ARG A 66 5.10 0.34 14.28
C ARG A 66 4.01 0.87 15.22
N TYR A 67 3.09 1.63 14.64
CA TYR A 67 1.89 2.13 15.30
C TYR A 67 0.69 1.68 14.51
N ASP A 68 -0.31 1.15 15.20
CA ASP A 68 -1.53 0.60 14.62
C ASP A 68 -2.74 1.39 15.13
N CYS A 69 -3.73 1.54 14.27
CA CYS A 69 -4.98 2.22 14.59
C CYS A 69 -6.11 1.72 13.68
N GLU A 70 -7.31 1.65 14.22
CA GLU A 70 -8.53 1.35 13.47
C GLU A 70 -9.33 2.64 13.30
N LEU A 71 -9.78 2.91 12.08
CA LEU A 71 -10.67 4.01 11.73
C LEU A 71 -12.03 3.44 11.33
N THR A 72 -13.09 3.87 11.96
CA THR A 72 -14.47 3.50 11.59
C THR A 72 -15.11 4.67 10.86
N ALA A 73 -15.62 4.43 9.66
CA ALA A 73 -16.26 5.46 8.85
C ALA A 73 -17.68 5.77 9.35
N VAL A 74 -17.95 7.04 9.63
CA VAL A 74 -19.26 7.53 10.10
C VAL A 74 -20.18 7.96 8.97
N ASP A 75 -19.60 8.22 7.77
CA ASP A 75 -20.34 8.57 6.55
C ASP A 75 -19.63 8.05 5.30
N THR A 76 -20.22 8.25 4.12
CA THR A 76 -19.74 7.75 2.84
C THR A 76 -19.22 8.89 1.97
N ASP A 77 -18.00 8.78 1.48
CA ASP A 77 -17.46 9.60 0.43
C ASP A 77 -16.46 8.78 -0.41
N PHE A 78 -16.69 8.68 -1.71
CA PHE A 78 -15.80 7.92 -2.61
C PHE A 78 -14.55 8.68 -3.05
N LYS A 79 -14.46 9.97 -2.69
CA LYS A 79 -13.31 10.85 -2.93
C LYS A 79 -12.65 11.32 -1.63
N GLY A 80 -12.85 10.56 -0.55
CA GLY A 80 -12.27 10.87 0.75
C GLY A 80 -10.76 11.00 0.73
N ARG A 81 -10.21 11.65 1.74
CA ARG A 81 -8.77 11.84 1.95
C ARG A 81 -8.33 11.21 3.24
N PHE A 82 -7.11 10.75 3.28
CA PHE A 82 -6.43 10.36 4.51
C PHE A 82 -5.51 11.49 4.94
N SER A 83 -5.59 11.88 6.22
CA SER A 83 -4.66 12.83 6.83
C SER A 83 -4.03 12.25 8.10
N LEU A 84 -2.77 12.62 8.33
CA LEU A 84 -2.02 12.29 9.53
C LEU A 84 -1.39 13.59 10.06
N CYS A 85 -1.94 14.11 11.15
CA CYS A 85 -1.54 15.38 11.74
C CYS A 85 -0.84 15.15 13.07
N CYS A 86 0.22 15.89 13.32
CA CYS A 86 0.89 15.97 14.62
C CYS A 86 0.36 17.19 15.39
N ASP A 87 0.21 17.06 16.70
CA ASP A 87 -0.31 18.11 17.58
C ASP A 87 0.78 19.02 18.18
N SER A 88 2.05 18.72 17.94
CA SER A 88 3.19 19.39 18.54
C SER A 88 4.33 19.60 17.55
N ASP A 89 5.18 20.58 17.85
CA ASP A 89 6.42 20.80 17.10
C ASP A 89 7.41 19.66 17.42
N CYS A 90 7.73 18.87 16.42
CA CYS A 90 8.66 17.74 16.53
C CYS A 90 9.27 17.40 15.17
N THR A 91 10.37 16.64 15.20
CA THR A 91 10.95 16.05 14.01
C THR A 91 10.56 14.57 13.91
N VAL A 92 9.78 14.23 12.89
CA VAL A 92 9.40 12.84 12.64
C VAL A 92 9.90 12.36 11.30
N THR A 93 10.23 11.08 11.24
CA THR A 93 10.53 10.42 9.98
C THR A 93 9.51 9.28 9.79
N LEU A 94 8.70 9.41 8.77
CA LEU A 94 7.78 8.36 8.32
C LEU A 94 8.53 7.41 7.38
N GLY A 95 8.44 6.11 7.67
CA GLY A 95 9.03 5.07 6.82
C GLY A 95 8.01 4.44 5.88
N PHE A 96 6.90 4.00 6.42
CA PHE A 96 5.86 3.29 5.66
C PHE A 96 4.49 3.61 6.25
N ILE A 97 3.48 3.74 5.41
CA ILE A 97 2.08 3.91 5.81
C ILE A 97 1.23 2.95 5.02
N SER A 98 0.35 2.23 5.70
CA SER A 98 -0.66 1.35 5.11
C SER A 98 -2.03 1.66 5.68
N LEU A 99 -2.99 1.94 4.82
CA LEU A 99 -4.40 2.09 5.14
C LEU A 99 -5.19 1.11 4.28
N MET A 100 -5.76 0.09 4.91
CA MET A 100 -6.47 -0.97 4.22
C MET A 100 -7.86 -1.17 4.84
N PRO A 101 -8.90 -1.47 4.05
CA PRO A 101 -10.17 -1.89 4.63
C PRO A 101 -9.96 -3.14 5.48
N GLU A 102 -10.67 -3.25 6.60
CA GLU A 102 -10.66 -4.46 7.44
C GLU A 102 -11.16 -5.67 6.65
N LYS A 103 -12.22 -5.46 5.87
CA LYS A 103 -12.81 -6.50 5.03
C LYS A 103 -12.05 -6.61 3.72
N THR A 104 -11.30 -7.70 3.58
CA THR A 104 -10.54 -8.03 2.38
C THR A 104 -10.91 -9.42 1.88
N PHE A 105 -10.60 -9.73 0.61
CA PHE A 105 -10.90 -11.03 0.03
C PHE A 105 -10.21 -12.14 0.83
N LYS A 106 -11.01 -13.04 1.38
CA LYS A 106 -10.58 -14.13 2.29
C LYS A 106 -9.70 -13.68 3.48
N GLY A 107 -9.65 -12.39 3.79
CA GLY A 107 -8.82 -11.83 4.87
C GLY A 107 -7.34 -11.64 4.50
N HIS A 108 -6.95 -11.80 3.24
CA HIS A 108 -5.55 -11.77 2.79
C HIS A 108 -5.09 -10.42 2.23
N GLY A 109 -5.79 -9.32 2.55
CA GLY A 109 -5.34 -7.96 2.23
C GLY A 109 -5.67 -7.48 0.80
N LEU A 110 -6.40 -8.26 0.01
CA LEU A 110 -6.80 -7.89 -1.34
C LEU A 110 -8.21 -7.29 -1.37
N ARG A 111 -8.44 -6.33 -2.24
CA ARG A 111 -9.78 -5.77 -2.46
C ARG A 111 -10.73 -6.84 -2.94
N GLU A 112 -11.83 -7.03 -2.20
CA GLU A 112 -12.82 -8.08 -2.46
C GLU A 112 -13.48 -7.92 -3.83
N ASP A 113 -13.83 -6.69 -4.22
CA ASP A 113 -14.48 -6.40 -5.50
C ASP A 113 -13.57 -6.75 -6.69
N LEU A 114 -12.29 -6.40 -6.65
CA LEU A 114 -11.33 -6.71 -7.72
C LEU A 114 -11.01 -8.20 -7.78
N ALA A 115 -10.84 -8.85 -6.64
CA ALA A 115 -10.61 -10.28 -6.58
C ALA A 115 -11.81 -11.06 -7.14
N MET A 116 -13.04 -10.65 -6.81
CA MET A 116 -14.25 -11.25 -7.37
C MET A 116 -14.39 -11.01 -8.87
N MET A 117 -14.01 -9.84 -9.38
CA MET A 117 -13.98 -9.60 -10.83
C MET A 117 -13.01 -10.56 -11.53
N LEU A 118 -11.80 -10.75 -10.98
CA LEU A 118 -10.85 -11.74 -11.52
C LEU A 118 -11.41 -13.16 -11.46
N LYS A 119 -12.00 -13.56 -10.34
CA LYS A 119 -12.61 -14.90 -10.19
C LYS A 119 -13.70 -15.14 -11.23
N ASN A 120 -14.52 -14.14 -11.52
CA ASN A 120 -15.62 -14.22 -12.50
C ASN A 120 -15.13 -14.28 -13.95
N THR A 121 -13.86 -14.06 -14.23
CA THR A 121 -13.30 -14.30 -15.58
C THR A 121 -13.18 -15.79 -15.90
N HIS A 122 -13.23 -16.65 -14.88
CA HIS A 122 -13.00 -18.10 -14.99
C HIS A 122 -11.65 -18.46 -15.62
N ALA A 123 -10.65 -17.55 -15.54
CA ALA A 123 -9.31 -17.83 -16.00
C ALA A 123 -8.71 -19.01 -15.22
N LYS A 124 -7.86 -19.79 -15.88
CA LYS A 124 -7.24 -20.98 -15.27
C LYS A 124 -5.90 -20.70 -14.66
N PHE A 125 -5.26 -19.62 -15.05
CA PHE A 125 -3.96 -19.21 -14.51
C PHE A 125 -3.80 -17.69 -14.54
N ILE A 126 -2.89 -17.18 -13.72
CA ILE A 126 -2.45 -15.79 -13.73
C ILE A 126 -0.94 -15.78 -13.96
N ARG A 127 -0.50 -14.96 -14.92
CA ARG A 127 0.91 -14.68 -15.18
C ARG A 127 1.33 -13.39 -14.50
N PHE A 128 2.34 -13.47 -13.62
CA PHE A 128 2.82 -12.33 -12.83
C PHE A 128 4.33 -12.46 -12.56
N PRO A 129 5.09 -11.36 -12.38
CA PRO A 129 4.75 -9.98 -12.71
C PRO A 129 4.85 -9.68 -14.20
N GLY A 130 5.55 -10.53 -14.94
CA GLY A 130 5.63 -10.55 -16.39
C GLY A 130 6.58 -9.52 -17.02
N GLY A 131 7.02 -9.78 -18.22
CA GLY A 131 7.70 -8.95 -19.20
C GLY A 131 8.64 -7.89 -18.66
N CYS A 132 8.46 -6.67 -19.15
CA CYS A 132 9.29 -5.52 -18.84
C CYS A 132 9.43 -5.19 -17.35
N VAL A 133 8.44 -5.53 -16.51
CA VAL A 133 8.56 -5.35 -15.04
C VAL A 133 9.67 -6.22 -14.46
N VAL A 134 9.78 -7.44 -14.95
CA VAL A 134 10.81 -8.40 -14.51
C VAL A 134 12.19 -8.03 -15.05
N GLU A 135 12.23 -7.56 -16.28
CA GLU A 135 13.49 -7.22 -16.97
C GLU A 135 14.05 -5.88 -16.46
N GLY A 136 13.16 -4.91 -16.14
CA GLY A 136 13.57 -3.56 -15.75
C GLY A 136 14.20 -2.76 -16.89
N ILE A 137 14.59 -1.52 -16.60
CA ILE A 137 15.36 -0.66 -17.51
C ILE A 137 16.83 -1.09 -17.51
N ASN A 138 17.30 -1.51 -16.33
CA ASN A 138 18.65 -1.99 -16.09
C ASN A 138 18.64 -3.01 -14.95
N GLU A 139 19.78 -3.61 -14.63
CA GLU A 139 19.91 -4.61 -13.59
C GLU A 139 19.47 -4.11 -12.19
N GLN A 140 19.70 -2.83 -11.86
CA GLN A 140 19.38 -2.30 -10.54
C GLN A 140 17.87 -2.21 -10.27
N ASN A 141 17.07 -2.00 -11.31
CA ASN A 141 15.61 -1.92 -11.20
C ASN A 141 14.87 -3.12 -11.81
N ALA A 142 15.61 -4.15 -12.24
CA ALA A 142 15.03 -5.45 -12.55
C ALA A 142 14.36 -6.05 -11.29
N LEU A 143 13.20 -6.64 -11.46
CA LEU A 143 12.49 -7.23 -10.34
C LEU A 143 13.10 -8.58 -9.96
N SER A 144 13.60 -8.67 -8.72
CA SER A 144 13.97 -9.93 -8.10
C SER A 144 12.90 -10.35 -7.10
N PHE A 145 12.45 -11.60 -7.12
CA PHE A 145 11.47 -12.11 -6.17
C PHE A 145 11.94 -11.97 -4.72
N SER A 146 13.24 -12.08 -4.45
CA SER A 146 13.82 -11.93 -3.12
C SER A 146 13.58 -10.54 -2.50
N ARG A 147 13.38 -9.50 -3.33
CA ARG A 147 13.02 -8.16 -2.87
C ARG A 147 11.54 -7.99 -2.56
N THR A 148 10.73 -8.99 -2.86
CA THR A 148 9.27 -8.96 -2.72
C THR A 148 8.75 -9.87 -1.62
N ILE A 149 9.64 -10.47 -0.82
CA ILE A 149 9.32 -11.31 0.34
C ILE A 149 9.72 -10.62 1.65
N GLY A 150 9.22 -11.12 2.78
CA GLY A 150 9.41 -10.49 4.09
C GLY A 150 8.37 -9.40 4.40
N PRO A 151 8.54 -8.66 5.50
CA PRO A 151 7.62 -7.60 5.87
C PRO A 151 7.52 -6.51 4.80
N VAL A 152 6.30 -6.09 4.46
CA VAL A 152 6.06 -5.12 3.36
C VAL A 152 6.81 -3.80 3.57
N TRP A 153 6.91 -3.34 4.83
CA TRP A 153 7.61 -2.11 5.17
C TRP A 153 9.14 -2.18 5.06
N GLU A 154 9.71 -3.38 4.90
CA GLU A 154 11.15 -3.60 4.69
C GLU A 154 11.49 -3.82 3.22
N ARG A 155 10.49 -4.02 2.36
CA ARG A 155 10.70 -4.23 0.93
C ARG A 155 11.15 -2.95 0.26
N PRO A 156 12.20 -2.99 -0.59
CA PRO A 156 12.63 -1.82 -1.33
C PRO A 156 11.57 -1.46 -2.39
N SER A 157 11.23 -0.18 -2.48
CA SER A 157 10.42 0.31 -3.60
C SER A 157 11.28 0.37 -4.86
N SER A 158 10.66 0.11 -6.01
CA SER A 158 11.34 0.14 -7.32
C SER A 158 10.64 1.11 -8.27
N GLN A 159 11.44 1.87 -9.05
CA GLN A 159 10.93 2.65 -10.16
C GLN A 159 10.68 1.71 -11.34
N LEU A 160 9.47 1.72 -11.86
CA LEU A 160 9.12 0.96 -13.06
C LEU A 160 9.38 1.80 -14.32
N MET A 161 9.51 1.13 -15.45
CA MET A 161 9.85 1.76 -16.72
C MET A 161 8.78 2.74 -17.25
N TRP A 162 7.56 2.67 -16.74
CA TRP A 162 6.46 3.58 -17.10
C TRP A 162 6.35 4.80 -16.18
N HIS A 163 7.45 5.18 -15.49
CA HIS A 163 7.55 6.35 -14.61
C HIS A 163 6.71 6.31 -13.33
N TYR A 164 6.19 5.16 -12.93
CA TYR A 164 5.57 4.99 -11.61
C TYR A 164 6.36 4.01 -10.74
N ARG A 165 6.11 4.05 -9.46
CA ARG A 165 6.82 3.23 -8.46
C ARG A 165 5.95 2.08 -7.98
N THR A 166 6.59 0.97 -7.63
CA THR A 166 5.97 -0.12 -6.89
C THR A 166 6.57 -0.20 -5.50
N THR A 167 5.73 -0.49 -4.50
CA THR A 167 6.17 -0.81 -3.13
C THR A 167 6.50 -2.28 -2.95
N ASN A 168 6.32 -3.10 -4.00
CA ASN A 168 6.39 -4.56 -3.94
C ASN A 168 5.40 -5.18 -2.92
N GLY A 169 4.29 -4.48 -2.64
CA GLY A 169 3.26 -4.96 -1.71
C GLY A 169 2.56 -6.23 -2.20
N LEU A 170 2.27 -6.33 -3.50
CA LEU A 170 1.90 -7.59 -4.15
C LEU A 170 3.19 -8.28 -4.58
N GLY A 171 3.82 -9.02 -3.67
CA GLY A 171 5.06 -9.74 -3.91
C GLY A 171 4.83 -11.20 -4.28
N PHE A 172 5.92 -11.98 -4.21
CA PHE A 172 5.88 -13.40 -4.58
C PHE A 172 4.87 -14.21 -3.74
N HIS A 173 4.90 -14.03 -2.42
CA HIS A 173 4.01 -14.74 -1.53
C HIS A 173 2.53 -14.33 -1.72
N GLU A 174 2.27 -13.03 -1.78
CA GLU A 174 0.92 -12.50 -1.98
C GLU A 174 0.34 -12.91 -3.35
N PHE A 175 1.20 -13.03 -4.37
CA PHE A 175 0.77 -13.55 -5.68
C PHE A 175 0.34 -15.02 -5.61
N LEU A 176 1.11 -15.86 -4.93
CA LEU A 176 0.75 -17.28 -4.76
C LEU A 176 -0.54 -17.41 -3.95
N GLN A 177 -0.69 -16.61 -2.88
CA GLN A 177 -1.91 -16.58 -2.08
C GLN A 177 -3.12 -16.11 -2.91
N LEU A 178 -2.95 -15.09 -3.77
CA LEU A 178 -4.00 -14.66 -4.69
C LEU A 178 -4.44 -15.80 -5.62
N CYS A 179 -3.49 -16.53 -6.21
CA CYS A 179 -3.79 -17.64 -7.10
C CYS A 179 -4.55 -18.76 -6.38
N GLU A 180 -4.12 -19.12 -5.17
CA GLU A 180 -4.81 -20.09 -4.33
C GLU A 180 -6.24 -19.63 -3.98
N ASP A 181 -6.41 -18.38 -3.58
CA ASP A 181 -7.71 -17.79 -3.25
C ASP A 181 -8.69 -17.77 -4.42
N LEU A 182 -8.19 -17.56 -5.61
CA LEU A 182 -8.95 -17.53 -6.85
C LEU A 182 -9.15 -18.92 -7.50
N GLU A 183 -8.48 -19.96 -6.97
CA GLU A 183 -8.47 -21.30 -7.55
C GLU A 183 -7.87 -21.30 -8.95
N MET A 184 -6.78 -20.55 -9.16
CA MET A 184 -6.06 -20.41 -10.43
C MET A 184 -4.62 -20.90 -10.30
N GLU A 185 -4.06 -21.42 -11.39
CA GLU A 185 -2.65 -21.79 -11.43
C GLU A 185 -1.75 -20.55 -11.47
N ALA A 186 -0.64 -20.59 -10.74
CA ALA A 186 0.32 -19.51 -10.68
C ALA A 186 1.42 -19.67 -11.75
N MET A 187 1.56 -18.70 -12.64
CA MET A 187 2.68 -18.62 -13.56
C MET A 187 3.57 -17.43 -13.15
N TYR A 188 4.55 -17.70 -12.30
CA TYR A 188 5.49 -16.66 -11.88
C TYR A 188 6.62 -16.51 -12.90
N VAL A 189 6.90 -15.25 -13.30
CA VAL A 189 7.95 -14.92 -14.29
C VAL A 189 9.19 -14.41 -13.58
N CYS A 190 10.34 -15.00 -13.91
CA CYS A 190 11.64 -14.59 -13.39
C CYS A 190 12.49 -13.95 -14.49
N ASN A 191 13.37 -13.02 -14.09
CA ASN A 191 14.40 -12.50 -14.98
C ASN A 191 15.50 -13.55 -15.17
N CYS A 192 15.91 -13.74 -16.40
CA CYS A 192 16.99 -14.65 -16.78
C CYS A 192 18.29 -13.91 -17.22
N GLY A 193 18.50 -12.68 -16.76
CA GLY A 193 19.71 -11.90 -17.03
C GLY A 193 19.56 -10.93 -18.21
N MET A 194 18.33 -10.52 -18.52
CA MET A 194 18.05 -9.54 -19.58
C MET A 194 17.46 -8.25 -19.01
N SER A 195 17.70 -7.14 -19.69
CA SER A 195 17.00 -5.87 -19.44
C SER A 195 16.19 -5.47 -20.67
N CYS A 196 15.05 -4.81 -20.43
CA CYS A 196 14.04 -4.54 -21.47
C CYS A 196 14.51 -3.50 -22.51
N GLN A 197 15.44 -2.62 -22.14
CA GLN A 197 15.80 -1.44 -22.93
C GLN A 197 17.32 -1.22 -23.01
N ALA A 198 18.11 -2.23 -22.74
CA ALA A 198 19.56 -2.17 -22.89
C ALA A 198 19.99 -2.52 -24.30
#